data_8123fcc9c5b5bcad5a8bac146f6743d7
#
_entry.id   8123fcc9c5b5bcad5a8bac146f6743d7
#
_cell.length_a   1.000
_cell.length_b   1.000
_cell.length_c   1.000
_cell.angle_alpha   90.00
_cell.angle_beta   90.00
_cell.angle_gamma   90.00
#
_symmetry.space_group_name_H-M   'P 1'
#
loop_
_entity.id
_entity.type
_entity.pdbx_description
1 polymer ?
#
loop_
_entity_poly.entity_id
_entity_poly.type
_entity_poly.pdbx_seq_one_letter_code
_entity_poly.pdbx_strand_id
1 'polypeptide(L)'
;MNGLPILLLASLLAADDPRPLPRADGYVGCWYSIGATKDEYKYKYSGGLATYPQQQSPMAVYDAPSNRTYFVYGGADPARKSILHMISYYDHATGTVPRPAILLDKKTNDAHDNPCLAIDPQGHLWVFSNAHGTARPSYIHRSVEPRSIDAFEQVAETNFSYGHPWFVAGRGFLFLHTKYNSGRGLRFMTSPDGRNWSDPTPLAHIVQGDYQVTGHRGDTVATVFDYHPKKLGLDARTNLYYLQTRDFGATWTRADGRPVPLPLDTPDNPALVRDYEAEGKLVYLKDLNFDADGRPVVLFLTSRGHMPGPAQGPHEWHTARWDGQAWVVRPFTTSDHNYDHGALYVEDDGLWRVIAPTEPGPQPFGTGGDMVMWTSADRGESWTRVKQLTADKARNHTYARRPVDAHPDFYAFWADGDARAKSESSLYFVDRLGTRVRRLPTAMSADAQEPEAVEWPIRNP
;
A
#
# COMPACT_ATOMS: atom_id res chain seq x y z
N MET A 1 -42.81 -38.46 -34.34
CA MET A 1 -41.45 -37.91 -34.39
C MET A 1 -41.02 -37.66 -32.95
N ASN A 2 -40.20 -38.56 -32.42
CA ASN A 2 -39.84 -38.56 -31.03
C ASN A 2 -38.57 -37.71 -30.83
N GLY A 3 -38.70 -36.58 -30.12
CA GLY A 3 -37.56 -35.77 -29.70
C GLY A 3 -36.92 -36.34 -28.46
N LEU A 4 -35.66 -36.79 -28.54
CA LEU A 4 -34.85 -37.14 -27.38
C LEU A 4 -34.41 -35.86 -26.63
N PRO A 5 -34.43 -35.86 -25.28
CA PRO A 5 -33.84 -34.77 -24.51
C PRO A 5 -32.33 -34.91 -24.49
N ILE A 6 -31.63 -33.85 -24.86
CA ILE A 6 -30.17 -33.72 -24.69
C ILE A 6 -29.92 -33.45 -23.22
N LEU A 7 -29.39 -34.44 -22.52
CA LEU A 7 -28.81 -34.23 -21.16
C LEU A 7 -27.50 -33.47 -21.33
N LEU A 8 -27.44 -32.20 -20.90
CA LEU A 8 -26.20 -31.50 -20.65
C LEU A 8 -25.57 -32.09 -19.38
N LEU A 9 -24.53 -32.90 -19.57
CA LEU A 9 -23.62 -33.24 -18.48
C LEU A 9 -22.80 -32.00 -18.12
N ALA A 10 -23.16 -31.32 -17.04
CA ALA A 10 -22.27 -30.37 -16.37
C ALA A 10 -21.13 -31.20 -15.74
N SER A 11 -19.95 -31.15 -16.35
CA SER A 11 -18.74 -31.66 -15.73
C SER A 11 -18.42 -30.79 -14.51
N LEU A 12 -18.75 -31.30 -13.32
CA LEU A 12 -18.13 -30.82 -12.09
C LEU A 12 -16.62 -31.12 -12.20
N LEU A 13 -15.85 -30.10 -12.52
CA LEU A 13 -14.41 -30.10 -12.26
C LEU A 13 -14.30 -30.27 -10.74
N ALA A 14 -13.86 -31.46 -10.30
CA ALA A 14 -13.44 -31.66 -8.92
C ALA A 14 -12.35 -30.62 -8.64
N ALA A 15 -12.61 -29.69 -7.73
CA ALA A 15 -11.56 -28.83 -7.22
C ALA A 15 -10.53 -29.76 -6.58
N ASP A 16 -9.30 -29.75 -7.10
CA ASP A 16 -8.19 -30.43 -6.46
C ASP A 16 -8.14 -29.97 -5.00
N ASP A 17 -8.01 -30.91 -4.07
CA ASP A 17 -7.84 -30.60 -2.65
C ASP A 17 -6.70 -29.59 -2.50
N PRO A 18 -6.91 -28.47 -1.82
CA PRO A 18 -5.90 -27.41 -1.73
C PRO A 18 -4.66 -27.95 -1.02
N ARG A 19 -3.56 -28.03 -1.79
CA ARG A 19 -2.29 -28.52 -1.28
C ARG A 19 -1.64 -27.49 -0.38
N PRO A 20 -0.87 -27.92 0.64
CA PRO A 20 -0.06 -27.01 1.41
C PRO A 20 0.86 -26.16 0.53
N LEU A 21 0.92 -24.87 0.80
CA LEU A 21 1.80 -23.95 0.08
C LEU A 21 3.27 -24.26 0.36
N PRO A 22 4.15 -24.14 -0.64
CA PRO A 22 5.58 -24.24 -0.43
C PRO A 22 6.06 -23.12 0.50
N ARG A 23 7.11 -23.40 1.29
CA ARG A 23 7.73 -22.45 2.20
C ARG A 23 9.08 -22.02 1.65
N ALA A 24 9.39 -20.72 1.80
CA ALA A 24 10.72 -20.21 1.52
C ALA A 24 11.61 -20.32 2.76
N ASP A 25 12.93 -20.36 2.54
CA ASP A 25 13.91 -20.49 3.61
C ASP A 25 14.17 -19.20 4.40
N GLY A 26 13.52 -18.11 4.02
CA GLY A 26 13.63 -16.81 4.69
C GLY A 26 12.86 -15.72 3.98
N TYR A 27 12.98 -14.52 4.52
CA TYR A 27 12.28 -13.33 4.08
C TYR A 27 13.17 -12.50 3.17
N VAL A 28 13.07 -12.75 1.87
CA VAL A 28 13.80 -11.97 0.86
C VAL A 28 12.79 -11.25 -0.01
N GLY A 29 12.77 -9.93 0.07
CA GLY A 29 11.93 -9.06 -0.74
C GLY A 29 12.59 -8.69 -2.07
N CYS A 30 11.81 -8.12 -2.97
CA CYS A 30 12.27 -7.58 -4.24
C CYS A 30 12.32 -6.05 -4.16
N TRP A 31 13.52 -5.48 -4.35
CA TRP A 31 13.68 -4.06 -4.62
C TRP A 31 13.76 -3.84 -6.12
N TYR A 32 12.80 -3.15 -6.66
CA TYR A 32 12.73 -2.83 -8.08
C TYR A 32 13.41 -1.49 -8.41
N SER A 33 13.73 -1.28 -9.69
CA SER A 33 14.23 -0.02 -10.23
C SER A 33 13.65 0.18 -11.62
N ILE A 34 13.01 1.32 -11.85
CA ILE A 34 12.30 1.63 -13.10
C ILE A 34 12.61 3.06 -13.56
N GLY A 35 12.47 3.28 -14.88
CA GLY A 35 12.71 4.60 -15.48
C GLY A 35 14.17 4.97 -15.45
N ALA A 36 15.02 4.19 -16.15
CA ALA A 36 16.45 4.45 -16.23
C ALA A 36 16.75 5.88 -16.71
N THR A 37 17.67 6.55 -16.00
CA THR A 37 18.20 7.87 -16.32
C THR A 37 19.64 7.76 -16.82
N LYS A 38 20.17 8.81 -17.43
CA LYS A 38 21.57 8.86 -17.88
C LYS A 38 22.49 9.56 -16.89
N ASP A 39 21.94 9.99 -15.77
CA ASP A 39 22.62 10.70 -14.69
C ASP A 39 23.13 9.73 -13.59
N GLU A 40 23.69 10.31 -12.55
CA GLU A 40 24.26 9.61 -11.40
C GLU A 40 23.20 8.88 -10.55
N TYR A 41 21.92 9.26 -10.64
CA TYR A 41 20.81 8.67 -9.89
C TYR A 41 20.33 7.34 -10.48
N LYS A 42 20.63 7.06 -11.76
CA LYS A 42 20.37 5.82 -12.50
C LYS A 42 18.91 5.51 -12.78
N TYR A 43 18.00 5.81 -11.89
CA TYR A 43 16.58 5.51 -12.03
C TYR A 43 15.72 6.66 -11.52
N LYS A 44 14.57 6.89 -12.15
CA LYS A 44 13.59 7.87 -11.70
C LYS A 44 12.94 7.46 -10.39
N TYR A 45 12.79 6.15 -10.16
CA TYR A 45 12.15 5.57 -8.99
C TYR A 45 12.56 4.12 -8.79
N SER A 46 12.55 3.72 -7.52
CA SER A 46 12.82 2.37 -7.07
C SER A 46 12.06 2.10 -5.76
N GLY A 47 12.14 0.92 -5.21
CA GLY A 47 11.56 0.62 -3.91
C GLY A 47 11.30 -0.86 -3.67
N GLY A 48 11.06 -1.20 -2.42
CA GLY A 48 10.64 -2.51 -1.96
C GLY A 48 9.14 -2.58 -1.69
N LEU A 49 8.66 -3.70 -1.16
CA LEU A 49 7.27 -3.97 -0.81
C LEU A 49 6.28 -3.54 -1.88
N ALA A 50 6.64 -3.74 -3.12
CA ALA A 50 5.69 -3.56 -4.15
C ALA A 50 5.16 -2.24 -4.38
N THR A 51 5.78 -1.36 -4.90
CA THR A 51 4.86 -0.32 -4.77
C THR A 51 5.05 0.89 -5.56
N TYR A 52 5.57 0.72 -6.68
CA TYR A 52 5.50 1.75 -7.68
C TYR A 52 4.27 1.56 -8.55
N PRO A 53 3.64 2.59 -8.96
CA PRO A 53 3.81 4.01 -8.59
C PRO A 53 2.95 4.40 -7.41
N GLN A 54 2.11 3.52 -7.01
CA GLN A 54 1.08 3.75 -6.02
C GLN A 54 0.94 2.55 -5.12
N GLN A 55 0.35 2.79 -4.04
CA GLN A 55 0.40 1.91 -2.93
C GLN A 55 -0.74 0.91 -3.01
N GLN A 56 -0.44 -0.33 -3.36
CA GLN A 56 -1.35 -1.41 -3.02
C GLN A 56 -1.39 -1.50 -1.48
N SER A 57 -2.58 -1.50 -0.92
CA SER A 57 -2.80 -1.60 0.52
C SER A 57 -4.17 -2.18 0.85
N PRO A 58 -4.34 -2.77 2.03
CA PRO A 58 -3.35 -3.02 3.07
C PRO A 58 -2.32 -4.09 2.69
N MET A 59 -1.12 -4.03 3.29
CA MET A 59 -0.12 -5.09 3.18
C MET A 59 0.09 -5.84 4.49
N ALA A 60 -0.43 -5.33 5.58
CA ALA A 60 -0.42 -5.98 6.88
C ALA A 60 -1.71 -5.69 7.65
N VAL A 61 -2.15 -6.66 8.46
CA VAL A 61 -3.36 -6.59 9.29
C VAL A 61 -3.09 -7.30 10.60
N TYR A 62 -3.38 -6.65 11.72
CA TYR A 62 -3.37 -7.30 13.02
C TYR A 62 -4.72 -7.99 13.27
N ASP A 63 -4.69 -9.27 13.60
CA ASP A 63 -5.85 -10.06 14.00
C ASP A 63 -5.79 -10.33 15.51
N ALA A 64 -6.56 -9.58 16.28
CA ALA A 64 -6.59 -9.70 17.74
C ALA A 64 -6.98 -11.10 18.25
N PRO A 65 -7.94 -11.84 17.62
CA PRO A 65 -8.27 -13.18 18.07
C PRO A 65 -7.13 -14.20 18.02
N SER A 66 -6.20 -14.08 17.06
CA SER A 66 -5.01 -14.94 17.00
C SER A 66 -3.77 -14.31 17.63
N ASN A 67 -3.84 -13.04 18.03
CA ASN A 67 -2.71 -12.22 18.46
C ASN A 67 -1.54 -12.25 17.46
N ARG A 68 -1.87 -12.07 16.16
CA ARG A 68 -0.90 -12.10 15.06
C ARG A 68 -1.05 -10.91 14.14
N THR A 69 0.07 -10.39 13.66
CA THR A 69 0.07 -9.48 12.52
C THR A 69 0.40 -10.26 11.26
N TYR A 70 -0.60 -10.46 10.39
CA TYR A 70 -0.42 -11.07 9.08
C TYR A 70 0.08 -10.02 8.10
N PHE A 71 0.96 -10.41 7.18
CA PHE A 71 1.49 -9.51 6.16
C PHE A 71 1.81 -10.25 4.86
N VAL A 72 1.75 -9.49 3.76
CA VAL A 72 2.10 -9.91 2.41
C VAL A 72 3.22 -9.04 1.86
N TYR A 73 4.00 -9.58 0.91
CA TYR A 73 5.05 -8.84 0.24
C TYR A 73 5.42 -9.48 -1.10
N GLY A 74 6.08 -8.70 -1.97
CA GLY A 74 6.74 -9.23 -3.16
C GLY A 74 8.07 -9.84 -2.78
N GLY A 75 8.15 -11.16 -2.83
CA GLY A 75 9.37 -11.90 -2.60
C GLY A 75 10.22 -11.98 -3.86
N ALA A 76 11.54 -12.07 -3.68
CA ALA A 76 12.50 -12.29 -4.75
C ALA A 76 12.89 -13.76 -4.82
N ASP A 77 12.83 -14.33 -6.03
CA ASP A 77 13.50 -15.58 -6.36
C ASP A 77 14.55 -15.30 -7.44
N PRO A 78 15.84 -15.22 -7.08
CA PRO A 78 16.91 -14.93 -8.03
C PRO A 78 17.00 -15.93 -9.19
N ALA A 79 16.66 -17.20 -8.94
CA ALA A 79 16.67 -18.24 -9.96
C ALA A 79 15.55 -18.08 -10.98
N ARG A 80 14.39 -17.65 -10.54
CA ARG A 80 13.17 -17.47 -11.38
C ARG A 80 13.08 -16.10 -12.03
N LYS A 81 13.77 -15.10 -11.48
CA LYS A 81 13.70 -13.69 -11.91
C LYS A 81 12.26 -13.15 -11.96
N SER A 82 11.42 -13.62 -11.06
CA SER A 82 10.01 -13.25 -10.96
C SER A 82 9.65 -12.83 -9.55
N ILE A 83 8.56 -12.06 -9.43
CA ILE A 83 7.98 -11.69 -8.14
C ILE A 83 7.14 -12.86 -7.63
N LEU A 84 7.44 -13.27 -6.40
CA LEU A 84 6.65 -14.23 -5.65
C LEU A 84 5.69 -13.47 -4.74
N HIS A 85 4.42 -13.81 -4.73
CA HIS A 85 3.51 -13.33 -3.71
C HIS A 85 3.69 -14.15 -2.45
N MET A 86 4.21 -13.50 -1.42
CA MET A 86 4.52 -14.10 -0.14
C MET A 86 3.47 -13.72 0.89
N ILE A 87 3.17 -14.64 1.81
CA ILE A 87 2.35 -14.39 2.99
C ILE A 87 2.99 -14.98 4.22
N SER A 88 2.90 -14.26 5.34
CA SER A 88 3.39 -14.70 6.64
C SER A 88 2.68 -13.96 7.78
N TYR A 89 3.13 -14.19 9.00
CA TYR A 89 2.68 -13.46 10.18
C TYR A 89 3.80 -13.30 11.21
N TYR A 90 3.67 -12.30 12.06
CA TYR A 90 4.40 -12.19 13.32
C TYR A 90 3.47 -12.61 14.46
N ASP A 91 3.88 -13.59 15.24
CA ASP A 91 3.13 -14.10 16.40
C ASP A 91 3.57 -13.30 17.65
N HIS A 92 2.67 -12.50 18.19
CA HIS A 92 2.96 -11.63 19.32
C HIS A 92 3.08 -12.39 20.65
N ALA A 93 2.55 -13.61 20.73
CA ALA A 93 2.65 -14.43 21.95
C ALA A 93 4.05 -15.06 22.09
N THR A 94 4.65 -15.44 20.96
CA THR A 94 5.98 -16.09 20.95
C THR A 94 7.11 -15.15 20.54
N GLY A 95 6.80 -14.02 19.91
CA GLY A 95 7.79 -13.10 19.34
C GLY A 95 8.47 -13.62 18.08
N THR A 96 7.87 -14.60 17.38
CA THR A 96 8.49 -15.30 16.25
C THR A 96 7.74 -15.10 14.94
N VAL A 97 8.40 -15.40 13.83
CA VAL A 97 7.80 -15.54 12.50
C VAL A 97 8.03 -16.96 11.98
N PRO A 98 7.07 -17.60 11.29
CA PRO A 98 7.25 -18.88 10.63
C PRO A 98 8.03 -18.71 9.31
N ARG A 99 8.45 -19.81 8.67
CA ARG A 99 8.89 -19.75 7.27
C ARG A 99 7.77 -19.18 6.39
N PRO A 100 8.04 -18.16 5.56
CA PRO A 100 7.00 -17.52 4.77
C PRO A 100 6.46 -18.46 3.68
N ALA A 101 5.15 -18.41 3.44
CA ALA A 101 4.50 -19.21 2.42
C ALA A 101 4.56 -18.52 1.05
N ILE A 102 4.83 -19.29 0.01
CA ILE A 102 4.80 -18.85 -1.39
C ILE A 102 3.40 -19.10 -1.94
N LEU A 103 2.60 -18.06 -2.02
CA LEU A 103 1.22 -18.15 -2.53
C LEU A 103 1.20 -18.29 -4.05
N LEU A 104 1.98 -17.48 -4.76
CA LEU A 104 1.88 -17.38 -6.22
C LEU A 104 3.20 -16.89 -6.82
N ASP A 105 3.63 -17.48 -7.94
CA ASP A 105 4.65 -16.92 -8.81
C ASP A 105 3.96 -16.14 -9.94
N LYS A 106 4.13 -14.83 -9.97
CA LYS A 106 3.48 -13.92 -10.95
C LYS A 106 4.07 -14.04 -12.36
N LYS A 107 5.15 -14.80 -12.55
CA LYS A 107 5.84 -14.96 -13.85
C LYS A 107 6.27 -13.63 -14.48
N THR A 108 6.51 -12.61 -13.67
CA THR A 108 6.99 -11.29 -14.06
C THR A 108 7.85 -10.69 -12.96
N ASN A 109 8.73 -9.77 -13.32
CA ASN A 109 9.49 -8.94 -12.38
C ASN A 109 8.90 -7.52 -12.25
N ASP A 110 7.69 -7.30 -12.73
CA ASP A 110 7.02 -6.02 -12.69
C ASP A 110 6.48 -5.75 -11.26
N ALA A 111 7.05 -4.77 -10.58
CA ALA A 111 6.70 -4.43 -9.21
C ALA A 111 5.24 -3.96 -9.01
N HIS A 112 4.53 -3.63 -10.07
CA HIS A 112 3.10 -3.30 -9.97
C HIS A 112 2.23 -4.53 -9.66
N ASP A 113 2.76 -5.73 -9.85
CA ASP A 113 2.03 -7.00 -9.70
C ASP A 113 2.07 -7.55 -8.26
N ASN A 114 2.24 -6.73 -7.27
CA ASN A 114 2.38 -7.13 -5.86
C ASN A 114 1.03 -7.37 -5.14
N PRO A 115 1.02 -8.13 -4.02
CA PRO A 115 -0.20 -8.48 -3.32
C PRO A 115 -0.67 -7.41 -2.33
N CYS A 116 -1.96 -7.43 -2.00
CA CYS A 116 -2.51 -6.81 -0.80
C CYS A 116 -3.40 -7.79 -0.04
N LEU A 117 -3.69 -7.48 1.24
CA LEU A 117 -4.26 -8.39 2.22
C LEU A 117 -5.51 -7.80 2.86
N ALA A 118 -6.51 -8.64 3.08
CA ALA A 118 -7.62 -8.35 3.99
C ALA A 118 -7.92 -9.59 4.83
N ILE A 119 -8.64 -9.42 5.94
CA ILE A 119 -9.12 -10.50 6.80
C ILE A 119 -10.63 -10.31 6.98
N ASP A 120 -11.41 -11.39 6.80
CA ASP A 120 -12.83 -11.37 7.06
C ASP A 120 -13.14 -11.68 8.55
N PRO A 121 -14.37 -11.44 9.03
CA PRO A 121 -14.73 -11.70 10.43
C PRO A 121 -14.63 -13.15 10.87
N GLN A 122 -14.64 -14.10 9.93
CA GLN A 122 -14.42 -15.52 10.21
C GLN A 122 -12.93 -15.83 10.39
N GLY A 123 -12.05 -14.87 10.04
CA GLY A 123 -10.61 -15.00 10.14
C GLY A 123 -9.93 -15.56 8.89
N HIS A 124 -10.66 -15.69 7.78
CA HIS A 124 -10.00 -16.07 6.53
C HIS A 124 -9.17 -14.93 5.97
N LEU A 125 -7.97 -15.27 5.53
CA LEU A 125 -7.03 -14.37 4.90
C LEU A 125 -7.37 -14.27 3.41
N TRP A 126 -7.51 -13.06 2.90
CA TRP A 126 -7.82 -12.76 1.50
C TRP A 126 -6.63 -12.03 0.87
N VAL A 127 -6.05 -12.62 -0.16
CA VAL A 127 -4.91 -12.03 -0.88
C VAL A 127 -5.34 -11.64 -2.28
N PHE A 128 -5.22 -10.34 -2.58
CA PHE A 128 -5.52 -9.76 -3.87
C PHE A 128 -4.22 -9.56 -4.64
N SER A 129 -4.01 -10.41 -5.64
CA SER A 129 -2.80 -10.48 -6.46
C SER A 129 -2.95 -9.56 -7.66
N ASN A 130 -2.41 -8.34 -7.58
CA ASN A 130 -2.51 -7.32 -8.61
C ASN A 130 -1.83 -7.72 -9.94
N ALA A 131 -2.20 -7.03 -11.02
CA ALA A 131 -1.50 -7.07 -12.29
C ALA A 131 -1.33 -5.65 -12.85
N HIS A 132 -0.27 -5.41 -13.60
CA HIS A 132 -0.08 -4.16 -14.31
C HIS A 132 -0.70 -4.22 -15.69
N GLY A 133 -1.69 -3.37 -15.93
CA GLY A 133 -2.41 -3.32 -17.20
C GLY A 133 -3.28 -4.56 -17.45
N THR A 134 -3.48 -4.91 -18.71
CA THR A 134 -4.39 -6.00 -19.13
C THR A 134 -3.68 -7.25 -19.65
N ALA A 135 -2.34 -7.23 -19.73
CA ALA A 135 -1.57 -8.33 -20.34
C ALA A 135 -1.46 -9.57 -19.44
N ARG A 136 -1.71 -9.41 -18.14
CA ARG A 136 -1.62 -10.49 -17.15
C ARG A 136 -2.88 -10.52 -16.29
N PRO A 137 -3.29 -11.68 -15.78
CA PRO A 137 -4.41 -11.80 -14.87
C PRO A 137 -4.05 -11.30 -13.46
N SER A 138 -5.08 -10.84 -12.77
CA SER A 138 -5.11 -10.63 -11.33
C SER A 138 -5.89 -11.75 -10.67
N TYR A 139 -5.58 -12.07 -9.43
CA TYR A 139 -6.21 -13.17 -8.72
C TYR A 139 -6.71 -12.73 -7.36
N ILE A 140 -7.76 -13.38 -6.87
CA ILE A 140 -8.19 -13.30 -5.48
C ILE A 140 -8.08 -14.71 -4.89
N HIS A 141 -7.34 -14.81 -3.80
CA HIS A 141 -7.16 -16.06 -3.05
C HIS A 141 -7.73 -15.90 -1.65
N ARG A 142 -8.28 -16.97 -1.11
CA ARG A 142 -8.78 -17.05 0.25
C ARG A 142 -8.11 -18.22 0.97
N SER A 143 -7.70 -18.01 2.22
CA SER A 143 -7.19 -19.14 3.02
C SER A 143 -8.27 -20.21 3.22
N VAL A 144 -7.89 -21.49 3.12
CA VAL A 144 -8.81 -22.62 3.32
C VAL A 144 -9.31 -22.61 4.75
N GLU A 145 -8.37 -22.56 5.69
CA GLU A 145 -8.69 -22.47 7.11
C GLU A 145 -8.56 -21.04 7.62
N PRO A 146 -9.40 -20.62 8.57
CA PRO A 146 -9.25 -19.33 9.24
C PRO A 146 -7.87 -19.19 9.89
N ARG A 147 -7.25 -18.02 9.76
CA ARG A 147 -5.97 -17.67 10.41
C ARG A 147 -4.80 -18.58 10.05
N SER A 148 -4.92 -19.34 8.96
CA SER A 148 -3.86 -20.21 8.44
C SER A 148 -3.26 -19.65 7.16
N ILE A 149 -1.93 -19.77 7.05
CA ILE A 149 -1.17 -19.49 5.83
C ILE A 149 -0.76 -20.77 5.08
N ASP A 150 -1.33 -21.93 5.45
CA ASP A 150 -0.89 -23.22 4.93
C ASP A 150 -1.44 -23.55 3.54
N ALA A 151 -2.69 -23.20 3.29
CA ALA A 151 -3.35 -23.48 2.01
C ALA A 151 -4.34 -22.38 1.64
N PHE A 152 -4.44 -22.11 0.34
CA PHE A 152 -5.36 -21.12 -0.22
C PHE A 152 -6.10 -21.70 -1.42
N GLU A 153 -7.36 -21.32 -1.57
CA GLU A 153 -8.13 -21.51 -2.78
C GLU A 153 -8.08 -20.24 -3.65
N GLN A 154 -8.00 -20.39 -4.95
CA GLN A 154 -8.19 -19.29 -5.88
C GLN A 154 -9.69 -19.11 -6.11
N VAL A 155 -10.25 -18.00 -5.63
CA VAL A 155 -11.69 -17.73 -5.71
C VAL A 155 -12.06 -16.90 -6.94
N ALA A 156 -11.12 -16.15 -7.53
CA ALA A 156 -11.35 -15.40 -8.75
C ALA A 156 -10.08 -15.22 -9.57
N GLU A 157 -10.26 -15.23 -10.89
CA GLU A 157 -9.28 -14.71 -11.87
C GLU A 157 -9.97 -13.57 -12.63
N THR A 158 -9.31 -12.41 -12.67
CA THR A 158 -9.86 -11.19 -13.22
C THR A 158 -8.75 -10.24 -13.67
N ASN A 159 -9.02 -8.94 -13.76
CA ASN A 159 -8.01 -7.94 -14.07
C ASN A 159 -8.25 -6.67 -13.26
N PHE A 160 -7.33 -6.38 -12.35
CA PHE A 160 -7.25 -5.14 -11.58
C PHE A 160 -5.79 -4.79 -11.27
N SER A 161 -5.54 -3.51 -11.04
CA SER A 161 -4.23 -2.99 -10.63
C SER A 161 -4.38 -2.11 -9.39
N TYR A 162 -3.34 -1.98 -8.58
CA TYR A 162 -3.31 -1.09 -7.41
C TYR A 162 -4.50 -1.28 -6.48
N GLY A 163 -4.73 -2.51 -6.05
CA GLY A 163 -5.89 -2.90 -5.27
C GLY A 163 -5.85 -2.41 -3.83
N HIS A 164 -7.04 -2.06 -3.32
CA HIS A 164 -7.29 -1.61 -1.95
C HIS A 164 -8.56 -2.28 -1.42
N PRO A 165 -8.49 -3.54 -0.96
CA PRO A 165 -9.64 -4.25 -0.40
C PRO A 165 -9.89 -3.83 1.05
N TRP A 166 -11.12 -3.42 1.33
CA TRP A 166 -11.59 -3.12 2.67
C TRP A 166 -12.78 -4.01 3.01
N PHE A 167 -12.69 -4.70 4.16
CA PHE A 167 -13.85 -5.42 4.69
C PHE A 167 -14.65 -4.48 5.60
N VAL A 168 -15.88 -4.18 5.21
CA VAL A 168 -16.81 -3.34 5.97
C VAL A 168 -17.72 -4.24 6.79
N ALA A 169 -17.69 -4.10 8.11
CA ALA A 169 -18.43 -4.96 9.03
C ALA A 169 -19.94 -5.02 8.70
N GLY A 170 -20.49 -6.22 8.64
CA GLY A 170 -21.90 -6.45 8.31
C GLY A 170 -22.29 -6.24 6.84
N ARG A 171 -21.34 -5.85 5.97
CA ARG A 171 -21.63 -5.59 4.54
C ARG A 171 -20.78 -6.43 3.58
N GLY A 172 -19.52 -6.71 3.90
CA GLY A 172 -18.58 -7.42 3.03
C GLY A 172 -17.45 -6.55 2.52
N PHE A 173 -16.92 -6.87 1.34
CA PHE A 173 -15.80 -6.17 0.75
C PHE A 173 -16.23 -4.99 -0.12
N LEU A 174 -15.64 -3.83 0.12
CA LEU A 174 -15.57 -2.73 -0.82
C LEU A 174 -14.13 -2.65 -1.33
N PHE A 175 -13.94 -2.87 -2.63
CA PHE A 175 -12.65 -3.02 -3.26
C PHE A 175 -12.40 -1.91 -4.27
N LEU A 176 -11.51 -0.96 -3.91
CA LEU A 176 -11.08 0.09 -4.82
C LEU A 176 -9.85 -0.38 -5.61
N HIS A 177 -9.80 -0.07 -6.89
CA HIS A 177 -8.71 -0.48 -7.76
C HIS A 177 -8.63 0.39 -9.02
N THR A 178 -7.54 0.26 -9.75
CA THR A 178 -7.39 0.82 -11.10
C THR A 178 -7.71 -0.24 -12.16
N LYS A 179 -8.38 0.16 -13.23
CA LYS A 179 -8.60 -0.67 -14.42
C LYS A 179 -8.10 0.02 -15.67
N TYR A 180 -7.37 -0.73 -16.51
CA TYR A 180 -6.73 -0.22 -17.73
C TYR A 180 -7.55 -0.54 -18.99
N ASN A 181 -8.81 -0.27 -18.99
CA ASN A 181 -9.65 -0.36 -20.18
C ASN A 181 -9.95 1.06 -20.69
N SER A 182 -9.21 1.57 -21.64
CA SER A 182 -9.24 2.95 -22.14
C SER A 182 -8.60 4.01 -21.23
N GLY A 183 -7.47 3.70 -20.61
CA GLY A 183 -6.74 4.57 -19.69
C GLY A 183 -6.67 3.98 -18.26
N ARG A 184 -6.20 4.77 -17.29
CA ARG A 184 -6.08 4.39 -15.89
C ARG A 184 -7.27 4.91 -15.10
N GLY A 185 -8.41 4.22 -15.17
CA GLY A 185 -9.61 4.64 -14.45
C GLY A 185 -9.66 4.05 -13.04
N LEU A 186 -9.92 4.88 -12.04
CA LEU A 186 -10.28 4.43 -10.70
C LEU A 186 -11.68 3.83 -10.70
N ARG A 187 -11.81 2.70 -10.04
CA ARG A 187 -13.04 1.94 -9.93
C ARG A 187 -13.21 1.35 -8.55
N PHE A 188 -14.43 0.94 -8.24
CA PHE A 188 -14.70 0.11 -7.08
C PHE A 188 -15.64 -1.04 -7.44
N MET A 189 -15.57 -2.10 -6.66
CA MET A 189 -16.46 -3.24 -6.68
C MET A 189 -16.87 -3.56 -5.25
N THR A 190 -18.02 -4.21 -5.10
CA THR A 190 -18.51 -4.71 -3.81
C THR A 190 -18.75 -6.20 -3.86
N SER A 191 -18.59 -6.87 -2.73
CA SER A 191 -18.92 -8.28 -2.60
C SER A 191 -19.36 -8.59 -1.16
N PRO A 192 -20.50 -9.24 -0.94
CA PRO A 192 -20.92 -9.61 0.41
C PRO A 192 -20.09 -10.74 1.01
N ASP A 193 -19.42 -11.53 0.18
CA ASP A 193 -18.77 -12.79 0.57
C ASP A 193 -17.36 -13.00 0.00
N GLY A 194 -16.83 -12.01 -0.75
CA GLY A 194 -15.54 -12.10 -1.44
C GLY A 194 -15.53 -13.01 -2.67
N ARG A 195 -16.61 -13.68 -2.96
CA ARG A 195 -16.76 -14.62 -4.11
C ARG A 195 -17.63 -14.04 -5.22
N ASN A 196 -18.73 -13.42 -4.84
CA ASN A 196 -19.70 -12.81 -5.76
C ASN A 196 -19.47 -11.30 -5.81
N TRP A 197 -18.83 -10.83 -6.87
CA TRP A 197 -18.44 -9.44 -7.04
C TRP A 197 -19.40 -8.70 -7.97
N SER A 198 -19.70 -7.44 -7.64
CA SER A 198 -20.38 -6.52 -8.56
C SER A 198 -19.49 -6.20 -9.76
N ASP A 199 -20.10 -5.67 -10.82
CA ASP A 199 -19.35 -5.07 -11.92
C ASP A 199 -18.53 -3.87 -11.42
N PRO A 200 -17.33 -3.62 -12.01
CA PRO A 200 -16.49 -2.48 -11.64
C PRO A 200 -17.16 -1.14 -11.97
N THR A 201 -17.57 -0.42 -10.94
CA THR A 201 -18.19 0.90 -11.08
C THR A 201 -17.14 1.99 -11.24
N PRO A 202 -17.20 2.87 -12.26
CA PRO A 202 -16.28 3.98 -12.44
C PRO A 202 -16.37 5.00 -11.30
N LEU A 203 -15.21 5.43 -10.78
CA LEU A 203 -15.09 6.48 -9.77
C LEU A 203 -14.49 7.75 -10.36
N ALA A 204 -13.32 7.65 -10.99
CA ALA A 204 -12.64 8.77 -11.63
C ALA A 204 -11.79 8.31 -12.82
N HIS A 205 -11.67 9.18 -13.83
CA HIS A 205 -10.72 9.06 -14.94
C HIS A 205 -10.42 10.44 -15.50
N ILE A 206 -9.52 11.16 -14.86
CA ILE A 206 -9.18 12.54 -15.23
C ILE A 206 -7.99 12.51 -16.19
N VAL A 207 -8.14 13.05 -17.37
CA VAL A 207 -7.14 13.21 -18.43
C VAL A 207 -6.42 11.90 -18.81
N GLN A 208 -5.24 11.59 -18.22
CA GLN A 208 -4.48 10.35 -18.49
C GLN A 208 -4.67 9.30 -17.40
N GLY A 209 -5.58 9.56 -16.46
CA GLY A 209 -5.90 8.71 -15.35
C GLY A 209 -5.31 9.17 -14.02
N ASP A 210 -5.59 8.43 -13.00
CA ASP A 210 -5.46 8.82 -11.61
C ASP A 210 -4.72 7.74 -10.82
N TYR A 211 -4.07 8.14 -9.71
CA TYR A 211 -3.60 7.24 -8.67
C TYR A 211 -4.26 7.59 -7.35
N GLN A 212 -4.42 6.60 -6.49
CA GLN A 212 -5.12 6.75 -5.23
C GLN A 212 -4.39 6.09 -4.06
N VAL A 213 -4.63 6.60 -2.86
CA VAL A 213 -4.50 5.88 -1.60
C VAL A 213 -5.84 5.90 -0.89
N THR A 214 -6.12 4.88 -0.10
CA THR A 214 -7.43 4.71 0.53
C THR A 214 -7.30 4.47 2.02
N GLY A 215 -8.38 4.72 2.74
CA GLY A 215 -8.48 4.48 4.17
C GLY A 215 -9.87 3.98 4.55
N HIS A 216 -9.97 3.30 5.69
CA HIS A 216 -11.22 2.77 6.21
C HIS A 216 -11.31 3.00 7.72
N ARG A 217 -12.49 3.42 8.18
CA ARG A 217 -12.84 3.50 9.62
C ARG A 217 -14.35 3.30 9.79
N GLY A 218 -14.75 2.26 10.52
CA GLY A 218 -16.16 1.92 10.72
C GLY A 218 -16.89 1.66 9.41
N ASP A 219 -17.94 2.40 9.10
CA ASP A 219 -18.67 2.31 7.84
C ASP A 219 -18.06 3.19 6.73
N THR A 220 -17.08 4.02 7.06
CA THR A 220 -16.48 4.95 6.11
C THR A 220 -15.33 4.29 5.36
N VAL A 221 -15.43 4.23 4.04
CA VAL A 221 -14.30 3.97 3.14
C VAL A 221 -14.06 5.22 2.31
N ALA A 222 -12.80 5.64 2.25
CA ALA A 222 -12.43 6.86 1.55
C ALA A 222 -11.23 6.65 0.63
N THR A 223 -11.13 7.53 -0.35
CA THR A 223 -10.01 7.63 -1.26
C THR A 223 -9.55 9.06 -1.40
N VAL A 224 -8.24 9.25 -1.42
CA VAL A 224 -7.59 10.46 -1.89
C VAL A 224 -6.83 10.11 -3.17
N PHE A 225 -6.91 10.97 -4.17
CA PHE A 225 -6.30 10.70 -5.46
C PHE A 225 -5.75 11.97 -6.11
N ASP A 226 -4.84 11.78 -7.05
CA ASP A 226 -4.23 12.78 -7.92
C ASP A 226 -4.56 12.44 -9.38
N TYR A 227 -4.10 13.23 -10.33
CA TYR A 227 -4.26 12.91 -11.75
C TYR A 227 -2.98 13.21 -12.55
N HIS A 228 -2.88 12.62 -13.75
CA HIS A 228 -1.76 12.81 -14.67
C HIS A 228 -2.09 13.86 -15.73
N PRO A 229 -1.48 15.07 -15.66
CA PRO A 229 -1.71 16.12 -16.65
C PRO A 229 -1.05 15.76 -17.99
N LYS A 230 -1.77 15.96 -19.09
CA LYS A 230 -1.33 15.55 -20.43
C LYS A 230 0.04 16.11 -20.85
N LYS A 231 0.33 17.33 -20.45
CA LYS A 231 1.58 18.01 -20.87
C LYS A 231 2.85 17.46 -20.23
N LEU A 232 2.74 16.86 -19.06
CA LEU A 232 3.88 16.42 -18.26
C LEU A 232 4.10 14.89 -18.30
N GLY A 233 3.17 14.15 -18.90
CA GLY A 233 3.24 12.68 -19.01
C GLY A 233 2.91 11.95 -17.72
N LEU A 234 3.12 10.64 -17.76
CA LEU A 234 2.67 9.73 -16.70
C LEU A 234 3.52 9.74 -15.43
N ASP A 235 4.69 10.35 -15.47
CA ASP A 235 5.57 10.49 -14.30
C ASP A 235 5.14 11.66 -13.40
N ALA A 236 4.44 12.64 -13.98
CA ALA A 236 3.93 13.80 -13.27
C ALA A 236 2.50 13.55 -12.78
N ARG A 237 2.21 13.97 -11.57
CA ARG A 237 0.91 13.90 -10.92
C ARG A 237 0.65 15.20 -10.20
N THR A 238 -0.58 15.65 -10.22
CA THR A 238 -0.92 16.92 -9.59
C THR A 238 -2.33 16.92 -9.04
N ASN A 239 -2.67 17.98 -8.32
CA ASN A 239 -3.91 18.16 -7.60
C ASN A 239 -4.15 17.14 -6.48
N LEU A 240 -5.01 17.50 -5.57
CA LEU A 240 -5.42 16.65 -4.46
C LEU A 240 -6.94 16.58 -4.45
N TYR A 241 -7.49 15.37 -4.55
CA TYR A 241 -8.93 15.09 -4.53
C TYR A 241 -9.28 14.17 -3.38
N TYR A 242 -10.52 14.27 -2.87
CA TYR A 242 -11.02 13.41 -1.81
C TYR A 242 -12.47 12.99 -2.04
N LEU A 243 -12.75 11.72 -1.86
CA LEU A 243 -14.09 11.13 -1.83
C LEU A 243 -14.22 10.12 -0.70
N GLN A 244 -15.44 9.97 -0.16
CA GLN A 244 -15.79 8.93 0.80
C GLN A 244 -17.18 8.38 0.54
N THR A 245 -17.41 7.14 0.99
CA THR A 245 -18.72 6.51 1.08
C THR A 245 -18.95 6.02 2.50
N ARG A 246 -20.20 6.06 2.98
CA ARG A 246 -20.65 5.50 4.27
C ARG A 246 -21.77 4.48 4.09
N ASP A 247 -22.17 4.24 2.86
CA ASP A 247 -23.27 3.36 2.47
C ASP A 247 -22.82 2.24 1.52
N PHE A 248 -21.52 1.87 1.64
CA PHE A 248 -20.94 0.78 0.89
C PHE A 248 -20.87 1.03 -0.64
N GLY A 249 -20.65 2.29 -1.04
CA GLY A 249 -20.49 2.68 -2.44
C GLY A 249 -21.79 3.09 -3.14
N ALA A 250 -22.95 3.07 -2.45
CA ALA A 250 -24.19 3.51 -3.03
C ALA A 250 -24.18 5.02 -3.35
N THR A 251 -23.57 5.81 -2.44
CA THR A 251 -23.29 7.23 -2.68
C THR A 251 -21.84 7.57 -2.32
N TRP A 252 -21.26 8.50 -3.07
CA TRP A 252 -19.95 9.07 -2.77
C TRP A 252 -20.10 10.55 -2.47
N THR A 253 -19.39 11.00 -1.44
CA THR A 253 -19.51 12.36 -0.93
C THR A 253 -18.14 12.99 -0.73
N ARG A 254 -18.10 14.32 -0.63
CA ARG A 254 -16.96 15.07 -0.12
C ARG A 254 -16.84 14.88 1.40
N ALA A 255 -15.79 15.45 1.98
CA ALA A 255 -15.58 15.44 3.43
C ALA A 255 -16.70 16.12 4.23
N ASP A 256 -17.39 17.10 3.63
CA ASP A 256 -18.56 17.79 4.21
C ASP A 256 -19.89 17.02 4.06
N GLY A 257 -19.84 15.80 3.49
CA GLY A 257 -21.01 14.95 3.28
C GLY A 257 -21.87 15.29 2.06
N ARG A 258 -21.51 16.30 1.27
CA ARG A 258 -22.26 16.63 0.05
C ARG A 258 -22.01 15.57 -1.02
N PRO A 259 -23.09 15.02 -1.65
CA PRO A 259 -22.96 14.05 -2.71
C PRO A 259 -22.18 14.57 -3.93
N VAL A 260 -21.44 13.67 -4.55
CA VAL A 260 -20.66 13.93 -5.75
C VAL A 260 -21.13 12.99 -6.85
N PRO A 261 -21.60 13.49 -8.01
CA PRO A 261 -21.93 12.66 -9.15
C PRO A 261 -20.67 11.97 -9.71
N LEU A 262 -20.79 10.70 -10.03
CA LEU A 262 -19.72 9.89 -10.62
C LEU A 262 -20.03 9.50 -12.06
N PRO A 263 -19.02 9.21 -12.90
CA PRO A 263 -17.58 9.33 -12.63
C PRO A 263 -17.08 10.77 -12.73
N LEU A 264 -15.93 11.03 -12.08
CA LEU A 264 -15.19 12.30 -12.24
C LEU A 264 -14.26 12.20 -13.45
N ASP A 265 -14.34 13.16 -14.39
CA ASP A 265 -13.62 13.13 -15.66
C ASP A 265 -12.89 14.46 -16.00
N THR A 266 -13.03 15.48 -15.16
CA THR A 266 -12.39 16.80 -15.35
C THR A 266 -11.53 17.17 -14.15
N PRO A 267 -10.43 17.94 -14.34
CA PRO A 267 -9.60 18.43 -13.23
C PRO A 267 -10.36 19.33 -12.26
N ASP A 268 -11.21 20.22 -12.78
CA ASP A 268 -12.11 21.03 -11.95
C ASP A 268 -13.40 20.24 -11.69
N ASN A 269 -13.50 19.65 -10.49
CA ASN A 269 -14.62 18.83 -10.06
C ASN A 269 -14.89 18.97 -8.56
N PRO A 270 -16.08 18.56 -8.06
CA PRO A 270 -16.46 18.74 -6.66
C PRO A 270 -15.58 18.05 -5.61
N ALA A 271 -14.78 17.05 -6.00
CA ALA A 271 -13.88 16.34 -5.09
C ALA A 271 -12.54 17.08 -4.86
N LEU A 272 -12.28 18.17 -5.58
CA LEU A 272 -11.02 18.91 -5.51
C LEU A 272 -10.81 19.50 -4.10
N VAL A 273 -9.71 19.09 -3.47
CA VAL A 273 -9.24 19.61 -2.17
C VAL A 273 -8.34 20.83 -2.39
N ARG A 274 -7.40 20.71 -3.34
CA ARG A 274 -6.47 21.81 -3.69
C ARG A 274 -5.94 21.65 -5.10
N ASP A 275 -5.91 22.77 -5.83
CA ASP A 275 -5.38 22.88 -7.18
C ASP A 275 -3.86 23.16 -7.13
N TYR A 276 -3.08 22.10 -7.12
CA TYR A 276 -1.62 22.17 -7.16
C TYR A 276 -1.07 22.39 -8.58
N GLU A 277 -1.87 22.08 -9.62
CA GLU A 277 -1.50 22.39 -11.00
C GLU A 277 -1.37 23.91 -11.20
N ALA A 278 -2.32 24.68 -10.69
CA ALA A 278 -2.26 26.14 -10.72
C ALA A 278 -1.06 26.70 -9.94
N GLU A 279 -0.56 25.97 -8.93
CA GLU A 279 0.64 26.34 -8.17
C GLU A 279 1.94 25.86 -8.85
N GLY A 280 1.86 25.14 -9.97
CA GLY A 280 3.03 24.54 -10.64
C GLY A 280 3.72 23.45 -9.84
N LYS A 281 2.98 22.75 -8.96
CA LYS A 281 3.48 21.69 -8.09
C LYS A 281 2.95 20.32 -8.50
N LEU A 282 3.78 19.29 -8.31
CA LEU A 282 3.39 17.89 -8.36
C LEU A 282 2.99 17.40 -6.98
N VAL A 283 2.12 16.38 -6.94
CA VAL A 283 1.61 15.75 -5.73
C VAL A 283 1.91 14.25 -5.75
N TYR A 284 2.43 13.73 -4.65
CA TYR A 284 2.69 12.30 -4.47
C TYR A 284 2.06 11.83 -3.17
N LEU A 285 1.00 11.06 -3.27
CA LEU A 285 0.21 10.56 -2.14
C LEU A 285 1.01 9.54 -1.32
N LYS A 286 0.78 9.53 -0.01
CA LYS A 286 1.47 8.63 0.93
C LYS A 286 0.52 7.77 1.74
N ASP A 287 -0.40 8.36 2.50
CA ASP A 287 -1.35 7.62 3.34
C ASP A 287 -2.63 8.42 3.57
N LEU A 288 -3.70 7.72 3.95
CA LEU A 288 -4.98 8.29 4.36
C LEU A 288 -5.42 7.61 5.66
N ASN A 289 -5.73 8.41 6.68
CA ASN A 289 -6.23 7.96 7.96
C ASN A 289 -7.38 8.86 8.44
N PHE A 290 -7.95 8.56 9.59
CA PHE A 290 -9.06 9.31 10.17
C PHE A 290 -8.76 9.64 11.63
N ASP A 291 -9.20 10.83 12.08
CA ASP A 291 -9.15 11.19 13.49
C ASP A 291 -10.29 10.50 14.30
N ALA A 292 -10.31 10.75 15.61
CA ALA A 292 -11.30 10.16 16.52
C ALA A 292 -12.74 10.55 16.14
N ASP A 293 -12.93 11.71 15.50
CA ASP A 293 -14.22 12.18 15.00
C ASP A 293 -14.59 11.58 13.63
N GLY A 294 -13.75 10.71 13.07
CA GLY A 294 -13.91 10.13 11.74
C GLY A 294 -13.62 11.11 10.60
N ARG A 295 -12.86 12.18 10.85
CA ARG A 295 -12.46 13.16 9.85
C ARG A 295 -11.19 12.72 9.16
N PRO A 296 -11.10 12.85 7.82
CA PRO A 296 -9.92 12.41 7.08
C PRO A 296 -8.68 13.27 7.36
N VAL A 297 -7.55 12.58 7.41
CA VAL A 297 -6.20 13.15 7.45
C VAL A 297 -5.36 12.47 6.38
N VAL A 298 -4.83 13.26 5.47
CA VAL A 298 -4.03 12.82 4.32
C VAL A 298 -2.57 13.16 4.54
N LEU A 299 -1.68 12.21 4.27
CA LEU A 299 -0.24 12.41 4.17
C LEU A 299 0.16 12.41 2.70
N PHE A 300 0.89 13.43 2.26
CA PHE A 300 1.36 13.55 0.88
C PHE A 300 2.62 14.40 0.79
N LEU A 301 3.25 14.39 -0.38
CA LEU A 301 4.45 15.16 -0.70
C LEU A 301 4.21 16.00 -1.93
N THR A 302 4.77 17.22 -1.96
CA THR A 302 4.79 18.07 -3.15
C THR A 302 6.22 18.34 -3.61
N SER A 303 6.40 18.53 -4.92
CA SER A 303 7.67 18.90 -5.54
C SER A 303 7.47 19.74 -6.79
N ARG A 304 8.56 20.21 -7.39
CA ARG A 304 8.51 20.97 -8.66
C ARG A 304 8.60 20.10 -9.90
N GLY A 305 9.05 18.86 -9.75
CA GLY A 305 9.21 17.96 -10.89
C GLY A 305 9.37 16.50 -10.49
N HIS A 306 9.42 15.64 -11.50
CA HIS A 306 9.39 14.19 -11.33
C HIS A 306 10.74 13.48 -11.49
N MET A 307 11.77 14.20 -11.92
CA MET A 307 13.10 13.61 -12.07
C MET A 307 13.83 13.58 -10.71
N PRO A 308 14.74 12.65 -10.47
CA PRO A 308 15.59 12.66 -9.29
C PRO A 308 16.54 13.86 -9.29
N GLY A 309 17.09 14.18 -8.13
CA GLY A 309 18.10 15.24 -7.99
C GLY A 309 17.58 16.54 -7.39
N PRO A 310 18.49 17.43 -6.94
CA PRO A 310 18.16 18.61 -6.14
C PRO A 310 17.35 19.66 -6.90
N ALA A 311 17.42 19.67 -8.23
CA ALA A 311 16.72 20.66 -9.06
C ALA A 311 15.18 20.56 -8.99
N GLN A 312 14.66 19.42 -8.55
CA GLN A 312 13.22 19.13 -8.47
C GLN A 312 12.60 19.48 -7.12
N GLY A 313 13.43 19.77 -6.14
CA GLY A 313 12.99 20.12 -4.78
C GLY A 313 12.48 21.56 -4.64
N PRO A 314 12.02 21.93 -3.44
CA PRO A 314 11.96 21.08 -2.28
C PRO A 314 10.91 19.95 -2.40
N HIS A 315 11.19 18.80 -1.80
CA HIS A 315 10.23 17.71 -1.66
C HIS A 315 9.58 17.87 -0.29
N GLU A 316 8.47 18.61 -0.25
CA GLU A 316 7.82 19.02 1.00
C GLU A 316 6.75 18.01 1.42
N TRP A 317 6.86 17.49 2.63
CA TRP A 317 5.84 16.63 3.25
C TRP A 317 4.75 17.47 3.88
N HIS A 318 3.51 17.10 3.60
CA HIS A 318 2.32 17.81 4.08
C HIS A 318 1.36 16.84 4.76
N THR A 319 0.61 17.38 5.73
CA THR A 319 -0.68 16.82 6.11
C THR A 319 -1.81 17.73 5.64
N ALA A 320 -2.91 17.12 5.15
CA ALA A 320 -4.18 17.81 4.93
C ALA A 320 -5.22 17.16 5.83
N ARG A 321 -5.85 17.91 6.71
CA ARG A 321 -6.95 17.44 7.56
C ARG A 321 -8.24 18.20 7.28
N TRP A 322 -9.33 17.49 7.35
CA TRP A 322 -10.66 18.13 7.38
C TRP A 322 -10.98 18.54 8.82
N ASP A 323 -11.20 19.84 9.07
CA ASP A 323 -11.47 20.33 10.43
C ASP A 323 -12.98 20.34 10.81
N GLY A 324 -13.83 19.95 9.85
CA GLY A 324 -15.29 19.99 9.94
C GLY A 324 -15.91 21.10 9.10
N GLN A 325 -15.11 22.05 8.60
CA GLN A 325 -15.55 23.16 7.76
C GLN A 325 -14.70 23.32 6.51
N ALA A 326 -13.37 23.13 6.64
CA ALA A 326 -12.42 23.33 5.56
C ALA A 326 -11.24 22.31 5.65
N TRP A 327 -10.54 22.17 4.55
CA TRP A 327 -9.27 21.47 4.52
C TRP A 327 -8.14 22.38 5.02
N VAL A 328 -7.44 21.93 6.06
CA VAL A 328 -6.26 22.60 6.61
C VAL A 328 -5.03 21.84 6.15
N VAL A 329 -4.18 22.50 5.33
CA VAL A 329 -2.95 21.91 4.79
C VAL A 329 -1.76 22.54 5.46
N ARG A 330 -0.84 21.71 6.01
CA ARG A 330 0.38 22.14 6.68
C ARG A 330 1.59 21.35 6.20
N PRO A 331 2.69 22.00 5.81
CA PRO A 331 3.98 21.33 5.65
C PRO A 331 4.59 21.05 7.02
N PHE A 332 5.42 20.00 7.12
CA PHE A 332 6.11 19.70 8.39
C PHE A 332 7.58 19.30 8.24
N THR A 333 8.00 18.76 7.11
CA THR A 333 9.40 18.40 6.85
C THR A 333 9.66 18.30 5.35
N THR A 334 10.88 17.96 4.98
CA THR A 334 11.29 17.69 3.61
C THR A 334 12.01 16.34 3.53
N SER A 335 12.09 15.78 2.32
CA SER A 335 13.00 14.70 1.97
C SER A 335 13.65 15.00 0.62
N ASP A 336 14.33 14.06 -0.01
CA ASP A 336 15.07 14.33 -1.22
C ASP A 336 14.50 13.65 -2.47
N HIS A 337 13.39 12.86 -2.33
CA HIS A 337 12.81 12.16 -3.46
C HIS A 337 11.28 12.02 -3.39
N ASN A 338 10.62 12.07 -4.55
CA ASN A 338 9.15 11.96 -4.67
C ASN A 338 8.58 10.62 -4.20
N TYR A 339 9.36 9.56 -4.28
CA TYR A 339 8.95 8.19 -3.94
C TYR A 339 9.42 7.77 -2.54
N ASP A 340 9.76 8.73 -1.70
CA ASP A 340 9.90 8.52 -0.28
C ASP A 340 8.52 8.27 0.30
N HIS A 341 8.23 7.02 0.68
CA HIS A 341 6.92 6.63 1.16
C HIS A 341 6.92 6.35 2.64
N GLY A 342 5.96 6.96 3.35
CA GLY A 342 5.74 6.85 4.77
C GLY A 342 4.31 6.48 5.12
N ALA A 343 4.06 6.25 6.39
CA ALA A 343 2.77 5.91 6.95
C ALA A 343 2.35 6.94 8.02
N LEU A 344 1.05 7.23 8.06
CA LEU A 344 0.41 8.16 8.99
C LEU A 344 -0.43 7.39 10.01
N TYR A 345 -0.21 7.66 11.27
CA TYR A 345 -0.99 7.17 12.39
C TYR A 345 -1.72 8.35 13.04
N VAL A 346 -3.02 8.21 13.20
CA VAL A 346 -3.85 9.14 13.96
C VAL A 346 -4.41 8.33 15.11
N GLU A 347 -3.81 8.49 16.29
CA GLU A 347 -4.11 7.66 17.44
C GLU A 347 -5.33 8.18 18.21
N ASP A 348 -6.06 7.30 18.90
CA ASP A 348 -7.30 7.66 19.58
C ASP A 348 -7.08 8.63 20.77
N ASP A 349 -5.86 8.69 21.30
CA ASP A 349 -5.45 9.68 22.31
C ASP A 349 -5.15 11.07 21.74
N GLY A 350 -5.29 11.23 20.41
CA GLY A 350 -5.07 12.49 19.70
C GLY A 350 -3.64 12.73 19.26
N LEU A 351 -2.69 11.81 19.58
CA LEU A 351 -1.34 11.89 19.07
C LEU A 351 -1.29 11.45 17.60
N TRP A 352 -0.70 12.27 16.76
CA TRP A 352 -0.40 11.89 15.39
C TRP A 352 1.05 11.47 15.26
N ARG A 353 1.31 10.49 14.39
CA ARG A 353 2.64 9.98 14.15
C ARG A 353 2.87 9.78 12.65
N VAL A 354 4.06 10.12 12.17
CA VAL A 354 4.53 9.77 10.84
C VAL A 354 5.82 8.97 10.96
N ILE A 355 5.90 7.85 10.24
CA ILE A 355 7.11 7.06 10.08
C ILE A 355 7.45 7.07 8.60
N ALA A 356 8.55 7.74 8.23
CA ALA A 356 8.90 8.00 6.83
C ALA A 356 10.40 8.20 6.64
N PRO A 357 10.95 7.95 5.43
CA PRO A 357 12.34 8.24 5.11
C PRO A 357 12.52 9.74 4.83
N THR A 358 12.65 10.52 5.89
CA THR A 358 12.80 11.99 5.80
C THR A 358 14.23 12.47 5.97
N GLU A 359 15.18 11.56 6.19
CA GLU A 359 16.61 11.88 6.18
C GLU A 359 17.28 11.19 4.97
N PRO A 360 18.25 11.85 4.32
CA PRO A 360 18.97 11.23 3.21
C PRO A 360 19.69 9.95 3.64
N GLY A 361 19.57 8.91 2.83
CA GLY A 361 20.31 7.67 2.98
C GLY A 361 21.63 7.66 2.20
N PRO A 362 22.29 6.51 2.10
CA PRO A 362 23.57 6.37 1.38
C PRO A 362 23.45 6.61 -0.13
N GLN A 363 22.25 6.54 -0.70
CA GLN A 363 22.00 6.93 -2.10
C GLN A 363 21.10 8.18 -2.15
N PRO A 364 21.67 9.38 -1.90
CA PRO A 364 20.90 10.62 -1.88
C PRO A 364 20.25 10.91 -3.22
N PHE A 365 19.07 11.52 -3.18
CA PHE A 365 18.18 11.78 -4.33
C PHE A 365 17.72 10.51 -5.08
N GLY A 366 17.94 9.34 -4.52
CA GLY A 366 17.30 8.10 -4.90
C GLY A 366 16.13 7.81 -3.96
N THR A 367 15.23 6.93 -4.36
CA THR A 367 14.08 6.57 -3.53
C THR A 367 14.49 6.06 -2.16
N GLY A 368 13.87 6.60 -1.10
CA GLY A 368 14.13 6.24 0.28
C GLY A 368 15.35 6.95 0.89
N GLY A 369 15.58 6.63 2.14
CA GLY A 369 16.66 7.23 2.93
C GLY A 369 16.70 6.59 4.30
N ASP A 370 17.01 7.35 5.34
CA ASP A 370 16.89 6.91 6.70
C ASP A 370 15.49 7.16 7.25
N MET A 371 14.92 6.11 7.86
CA MET A 371 13.58 6.16 8.45
C MET A 371 13.60 6.99 9.73
N VAL A 372 12.61 7.87 9.84
CA VAL A 372 12.45 8.79 10.97
C VAL A 372 11.01 8.74 11.49
N MET A 373 10.87 8.85 12.80
CA MET A 373 9.58 9.00 13.47
C MET A 373 9.36 10.46 13.87
N TRP A 374 8.22 10.98 13.48
CA TRP A 374 7.70 12.31 13.82
C TRP A 374 6.43 12.19 14.62
N THR A 375 6.18 13.11 15.54
CA THR A 375 4.91 13.19 16.29
C THR A 375 4.36 14.61 16.29
N SER A 376 3.03 14.70 16.38
CA SER A 376 2.29 15.94 16.58
C SER A 376 1.21 15.72 17.64
N ALA A 377 1.18 16.58 18.65
CA ALA A 377 0.16 16.57 19.72
C ALA A 377 -0.95 17.63 19.50
N ASP A 378 -0.90 18.37 18.41
CA ASP A 378 -1.77 19.49 18.08
C ASP A 378 -2.48 19.34 16.73
N ARG A 379 -2.76 18.08 16.34
CA ARG A 379 -3.47 17.73 15.09
C ARG A 379 -2.73 18.21 13.81
N GLY A 380 -1.40 18.12 13.82
CA GLY A 380 -0.58 18.44 12.66
C GLY A 380 -0.24 19.92 12.49
N GLU A 381 -0.54 20.79 13.46
CA GLU A 381 -0.11 22.19 13.41
C GLU A 381 1.39 22.33 13.62
N SER A 382 1.98 21.51 14.51
CA SER A 382 3.42 21.40 14.68
C SER A 382 3.86 19.94 14.80
N TRP A 383 5.11 19.66 14.42
CA TRP A 383 5.69 18.33 14.41
C TRP A 383 7.06 18.32 15.08
N THR A 384 7.29 17.28 15.87
CA THR A 384 8.56 17.03 16.53
C THR A 384 9.19 15.76 15.96
N ARG A 385 10.44 15.86 15.52
CA ARG A 385 11.28 14.70 15.19
C ARG A 385 11.66 14.00 16.50
N VAL A 386 11.10 12.83 16.75
CA VAL A 386 11.30 12.13 18.02
C VAL A 386 12.36 11.05 17.95
N LYS A 387 12.56 10.45 16.77
CA LYS A 387 13.55 9.39 16.63
C LYS A 387 13.97 9.14 15.18
N GLN A 388 15.25 8.92 14.96
CA GLN A 388 15.78 8.27 13.78
C GLN A 388 15.75 6.75 14.02
N LEU A 389 15.18 6.01 13.10
CA LEU A 389 14.97 4.56 13.22
C LEU A 389 16.05 3.76 12.50
N THR A 390 16.64 4.33 11.44
CA THR A 390 17.73 3.71 10.69
C THR A 390 18.88 4.69 10.49
N ALA A 391 20.09 4.17 10.31
CA ALA A 391 21.29 4.89 9.89
C ALA A 391 22.17 3.93 9.08
N ASP A 392 21.56 3.35 8.04
CA ASP A 392 22.21 2.38 7.18
C ASP A 392 23.25 3.07 6.27
N LYS A 393 24.41 2.47 6.12
CA LYS A 393 25.49 3.01 5.29
C LYS A 393 25.52 2.43 3.88
N ALA A 394 24.70 1.43 3.62
CA ALA A 394 24.70 0.67 2.37
C ALA A 394 23.39 0.80 1.58
N ARG A 395 22.27 0.92 2.28
CA ARG A 395 20.93 0.82 1.67
C ARG A 395 20.00 1.92 2.11
N ASN A 396 19.17 2.41 1.19
CA ASN A 396 18.05 3.28 1.50
C ASN A 396 16.87 2.43 2.02
N HIS A 397 16.09 3.00 2.94
CA HIS A 397 14.87 2.41 3.47
C HIS A 397 13.67 3.23 3.01
N THR A 398 12.58 2.55 2.64
CA THR A 398 11.35 3.25 2.23
C THR A 398 10.13 2.33 2.28
N TYR A 399 8.99 2.89 1.93
CA TYR A 399 7.71 2.21 1.86
C TYR A 399 7.20 1.73 3.20
N ALA A 400 7.30 2.57 4.24
CA ALA A 400 6.62 2.27 5.50
C ALA A 400 5.14 2.01 5.26
N ARG A 401 4.66 0.88 5.75
CA ARG A 401 3.26 0.46 5.72
C ARG A 401 2.72 0.40 7.12
N ARG A 402 1.58 1.04 7.32
CA ARG A 402 0.80 0.93 8.54
C ARG A 402 -0.05 -0.34 8.44
N PRO A 403 0.11 -1.33 9.35
CA PRO A 403 -0.86 -2.40 9.44
C PRO A 403 -2.25 -1.86 9.77
N VAL A 404 -3.28 -2.49 9.25
CA VAL A 404 -4.65 -2.27 9.77
C VAL A 404 -4.67 -2.74 11.21
N ASP A 405 -5.26 -1.94 12.12
CA ASP A 405 -5.34 -2.20 13.56
C ASP A 405 -3.97 -2.49 14.21
N ALA A 406 -2.94 -1.74 13.81
CA ALA A 406 -1.54 -2.00 14.12
C ALA A 406 -1.27 -2.32 15.59
N HIS A 407 -0.71 -3.50 15.87
CA HIS A 407 -0.26 -3.87 17.21
C HIS A 407 0.96 -3.04 17.64
N PRO A 408 1.09 -2.63 18.90
CA PRO A 408 2.22 -1.81 19.35
C PRO A 408 3.60 -2.39 19.07
N ASP A 409 3.77 -3.72 19.04
CA ASP A 409 5.06 -4.36 18.77
C ASP A 409 5.37 -4.55 17.28
N PHE A 410 4.38 -4.37 16.37
CA PHE A 410 4.53 -4.41 14.92
C PHE A 410 3.76 -3.22 14.31
N TYR A 411 4.33 -2.05 14.44
CA TYR A 411 3.62 -0.81 14.20
C TYR A 411 3.79 -0.27 12.78
N ALA A 412 5.01 -0.31 12.25
CA ALA A 412 5.30 -0.02 10.86
C ALA A 412 6.13 -1.13 10.24
N PHE A 413 5.87 -1.44 8.97
CA PHE A 413 6.54 -2.46 8.17
C PHE A 413 7.13 -1.84 6.91
N TRP A 414 8.42 -2.09 6.61
CA TRP A 414 9.10 -1.49 5.44
C TRP A 414 10.22 -2.38 4.90
N ALA A 415 10.87 -1.93 3.82
CA ALA A 415 11.96 -2.62 3.15
C ALA A 415 13.17 -1.71 2.90
N ASP A 416 14.32 -2.33 2.72
CA ASP A 416 15.57 -1.68 2.28
C ASP A 416 15.91 -2.02 0.83
N GLY A 417 16.86 -1.31 0.23
CA GLY A 417 17.45 -1.64 -1.04
C GLY A 417 18.43 -0.60 -1.56
N ASP A 418 19.00 -0.89 -2.73
CA ASP A 418 19.88 0.04 -3.42
C ASP A 418 19.06 0.90 -4.41
N ALA A 419 18.93 2.20 -4.13
CA ALA A 419 18.17 3.10 -4.99
C ALA A 419 18.74 3.24 -6.43
N ARG A 420 19.96 2.81 -6.66
CA ARG A 420 20.67 2.89 -7.95
C ARG A 420 20.84 1.55 -8.65
N ALA A 421 20.29 0.47 -8.08
CA ALA A 421 20.38 -0.88 -8.66
C ALA A 421 19.13 -1.72 -8.31
N LYS A 422 18.86 -2.73 -9.14
CA LYS A 422 17.97 -3.82 -8.74
C LYS A 422 18.68 -4.64 -7.67
N SER A 423 18.01 -4.91 -6.57
CA SER A 423 18.57 -5.70 -5.48
C SER A 423 17.52 -6.56 -4.81
N GLU A 424 17.97 -7.50 -4.01
CA GLU A 424 17.16 -8.09 -2.96
C GLU A 424 16.90 -7.04 -1.87
N SER A 425 15.87 -7.27 -1.09
CA SER A 425 15.40 -6.37 -0.06
C SER A 425 15.25 -7.12 1.24
N SER A 426 15.80 -6.61 2.31
CA SER A 426 15.45 -7.05 3.66
C SER A 426 14.17 -6.34 4.10
N LEU A 427 13.42 -6.99 4.97
CA LEU A 427 12.14 -6.49 5.48
C LEU A 427 12.28 -6.18 6.97
N TYR A 428 11.71 -5.07 7.38
CA TYR A 428 11.84 -4.54 8.74
C TYR A 428 10.49 -4.17 9.30
N PHE A 429 10.40 -4.20 10.62
CA PHE A 429 9.30 -3.58 11.35
C PHE A 429 9.80 -2.93 12.65
N VAL A 430 8.98 -2.07 13.22
CA VAL A 430 9.31 -1.32 14.43
C VAL A 430 8.12 -1.30 15.37
N ASP A 431 8.38 -1.20 16.67
CA ASP A 431 7.37 -0.97 17.70
C ASP A 431 6.83 0.48 17.66
N ARG A 432 5.68 0.71 18.31
CA ARG A 432 5.00 2.02 18.37
C ARG A 432 5.90 3.14 18.90
N LEU A 433 6.83 2.84 19.80
CA LEU A 433 7.72 3.82 20.40
C LEU A 433 9.02 4.03 19.60
N GLY A 434 9.24 3.26 18.54
CA GLY A 434 10.48 3.32 17.76
C GLY A 434 11.70 2.80 18.53
N THR A 435 11.49 1.98 19.56
CA THR A 435 12.59 1.52 20.43
C THR A 435 13.24 0.24 19.94
N ARG A 436 12.53 -0.57 19.17
CA ARG A 436 12.98 -1.87 18.69
C ARG A 436 12.73 -2.00 17.20
N VAL A 437 13.75 -1.71 16.39
CA VAL A 437 13.71 -2.06 14.97
C VAL A 437 14.16 -3.50 14.82
N ARG A 438 13.37 -4.29 14.08
CA ARG A 438 13.62 -5.70 13.84
C ARG A 438 13.67 -5.98 12.35
N ARG A 439 14.60 -6.82 11.95
CA ARG A 439 14.74 -7.36 10.60
C ARG A 439 14.19 -8.78 10.56
N LEU A 440 13.35 -9.07 9.57
CA LEU A 440 12.91 -10.43 9.31
C LEU A 440 14.10 -11.28 8.83
N PRO A 441 14.23 -12.53 9.28
CA PRO A 441 15.38 -13.37 8.94
C PRO A 441 15.42 -13.68 7.43
N THR A 442 16.50 -13.30 6.76
CA THR A 442 16.68 -13.59 5.33
C THR A 442 17.04 -15.05 5.04
N ALA A 443 17.48 -15.77 6.07
CA ALA A 443 17.67 -17.23 6.07
C ALA A 443 17.24 -17.77 7.42
N MET A 444 16.46 -18.84 7.43
CA MET A 444 15.91 -19.42 8.65
C MET A 444 16.50 -20.81 8.92
N SER A 445 17.00 -21.00 10.12
CA SER A 445 17.53 -22.30 10.60
C SER A 445 16.47 -23.19 11.23
N ALA A 446 15.29 -22.64 11.54
CA ALA A 446 14.16 -23.33 12.16
C ALA A 446 12.84 -22.98 11.43
N ASP A 447 11.76 -23.73 11.70
CA ASP A 447 10.44 -23.47 11.11
C ASP A 447 9.78 -22.21 11.66
N ALA A 448 10.15 -21.78 12.85
CA ALA A 448 9.84 -20.47 13.45
C ALA A 448 11.09 -19.87 14.09
N GLN A 449 11.27 -18.55 13.94
CA GLN A 449 12.47 -17.85 14.41
C GLN A 449 12.13 -16.43 14.85
N GLU A 450 12.82 -15.93 15.86
CA GLU A 450 12.71 -14.53 16.26
C GLU A 450 13.35 -13.62 15.19
N PRO A 451 12.68 -12.49 14.83
CA PRO A 451 13.29 -11.45 14.02
C PRO A 451 14.49 -10.84 14.73
N GLU A 452 15.52 -10.54 13.95
CA GLU A 452 16.77 -9.97 14.44
C GLU A 452 16.58 -8.52 14.91
N ALA A 453 17.01 -8.20 16.12
CA ALA A 453 17.10 -6.81 16.56
C ALA A 453 18.22 -6.11 15.80
N VAL A 454 17.93 -4.95 15.23
CA VAL A 454 18.90 -4.16 14.47
C VAL A 454 19.16 -2.85 15.18
N GLU A 455 20.43 -2.59 15.47
CA GLU A 455 20.89 -1.33 16.03
C GLU A 455 21.84 -0.65 15.04
N TRP A 456 21.54 0.59 14.70
CA TRP A 456 22.45 1.43 13.93
C TRP A 456 23.11 2.45 14.86
N PRO A 457 24.38 2.82 14.58
CA PRO A 457 25.06 3.88 15.32
C PRO A 457 24.43 5.23 14.94
N ILE A 458 23.29 5.53 15.54
CA ILE A 458 22.55 6.77 15.31
C ILE A 458 23.34 7.91 15.93
N ARG A 459 23.68 8.92 15.14
CA ARG A 459 24.24 10.16 15.65
C ARG A 459 23.09 10.92 16.33
N ASN A 460 23.19 11.15 17.62
CA ASN A 460 22.30 12.12 18.28
C ASN A 460 22.51 13.50 17.60
N PRO A 461 21.44 14.24 17.37
CA PRO A 461 21.50 15.56 16.75
C PRO A 461 22.33 16.56 17.52
#